data_1b3c93feffe8844f9aec856cdcc6e4ef
#
_entry.id   1b3c93feffe8844f9aec856cdcc6e4ef
#
_cell.length_a   1.000
_cell.length_b   1.000
_cell.length_c   1.000
_cell.angle_alpha   90.00
_cell.angle_beta   90.00
_cell.angle_gamma   90.00
#
_symmetry.space_group_name_H-M   'P 1'
#
loop_
_entity.id
_entity.type
_entity.pdbx_description
1 polymer ?
#
loop_
_entity_poly.entity_id
_entity_poly.type
_entity_poly.pdbx_seq_one_letter_code
_entity_poly.pdbx_strand_id
1 'polypeptide(L)'
;MDFTREKTAIRLYTGDYCPFCRRVKQELERLRLDYDAVDADADGREEVIRLSGQRAIPILTIGEDVIVDSSTIIRELRRRYA
;
A
#
# COMPACT_ATOMS: atom_id res chain seq x y z
N MET A 1 10.05 -25.64 2.85
CA MET A 1 9.64 -25.04 2.74
C MET A 1 9.37 -24.15 2.30
N ASP A 2 9.19 -24.03 2.32
CA ASP A 2 8.88 -23.16 2.02
C ASP A 2 8.72 -22.31 1.89
N PHE A 3 8.84 -22.23 1.82
CA PHE A 3 8.80 -21.39 1.82
C PHE A 3 8.59 -20.45 1.54
N THR A 4 8.67 -20.36 1.49
CA THR A 4 8.52 -19.62 1.28
C THR A 4 8.19 -18.69 0.58
N ARG A 5 7.75 -18.54 0.57
CA ARG A 5 7.54 -17.61 0.07
C ARG A 5 7.12 -16.76 0.91
N GLU A 6 7.72 -15.94 1.06
CA GLU A 6 7.49 -15.09 1.81
C GLU A 6 6.57 -14.23 1.29
N LYS A 7 5.53 -14.03 1.78
CA LYS A 7 4.74 -13.11 1.37
C LYS A 7 5.27 -11.89 1.72
N THR A 8 5.39 -10.99 0.84
CA THR A 8 5.77 -9.69 1.13
C THR A 8 4.69 -9.14 1.95
N ALA A 9 4.93 -8.59 3.03
CA ALA A 9 3.92 -8.07 3.93
C ALA A 9 3.50 -6.67 3.48
N ILE A 10 2.92 -6.57 2.30
CA ILE A 10 2.47 -5.30 1.74
C ILE A 10 0.99 -5.14 1.96
N ARG A 11 0.60 -3.98 2.50
CA ARG A 11 -0.79 -3.66 2.70
C ARG A 11 -1.05 -2.27 2.15
N LEU A 12 -2.09 -2.13 1.32
CA LEU A 12 -2.44 -0.87 0.72
C LEU A 12 -3.78 -0.42 1.28
N TYR A 13 -3.82 0.78 1.87
CA TYR A 13 -5.04 1.38 2.35
C TYR A 13 -5.57 2.25 1.23
N THR A 14 -6.75 1.95 0.73
CA THR A 14 -7.26 2.48 -0.52
C THR A 14 -8.74 2.85 -0.39
N GLY A 15 -9.28 3.51 -1.40
CA GLY A 15 -10.70 3.84 -1.47
C GLY A 15 -11.18 3.67 -2.89
N ASP A 16 -12.51 3.62 -3.06
CA ASP A 16 -13.09 3.35 -4.36
C ASP A 16 -12.89 4.48 -5.36
N TYR A 17 -12.95 5.72 -4.91
CA TYR A 17 -12.87 6.85 -5.81
C TYR A 17 -11.60 7.64 -5.59
N CYS A 18 -10.48 6.96 -5.64
CA CYS A 18 -9.20 7.56 -5.36
C CYS A 18 -8.25 7.33 -6.53
N PRO A 19 -8.06 8.33 -7.39
CA PRO A 19 -7.17 8.16 -8.54
C PRO A 19 -5.74 7.85 -8.13
N PHE A 20 -5.29 8.42 -7.03
CA PHE A 20 -3.93 8.17 -6.56
C PHE A 20 -3.78 6.74 -6.06
N CYS A 21 -4.82 6.19 -5.46
CA CYS A 21 -4.81 4.80 -5.05
C CYS A 21 -4.73 3.88 -6.26
N ARG A 22 -5.43 4.25 -7.33
CA ARG A 22 -5.41 3.46 -8.55
C ARG A 22 -4.02 3.40 -9.15
N ARG A 23 -3.30 4.52 -9.10
CA ARG A 23 -1.94 4.56 -9.61
C ARG A 23 -1.03 3.60 -8.87
N VAL A 24 -1.18 3.53 -7.55
CA VAL A 24 -0.39 2.62 -6.73
C VAL A 24 -0.74 1.17 -7.05
N LYS A 25 -2.05 0.88 -7.21
CA LYS A 25 -2.48 -0.47 -7.56
C LYS A 25 -1.89 -0.90 -8.89
N GLN A 26 -1.86 -0.01 -9.87
CA GLN A 26 -1.30 -0.33 -11.16
C GLN A 26 0.19 -0.64 -11.05
N GLU A 27 0.90 0.08 -10.22
CA GLU A 27 2.32 -0.18 -10.04
C GLU A 27 2.56 -1.51 -9.36
N LEU A 28 1.75 -1.84 -8.35
CA LEU A 28 1.87 -3.13 -7.69
C LEU A 28 1.61 -4.27 -8.67
N GLU A 29 0.63 -4.10 -9.54
CA GLU A 29 0.31 -5.11 -10.54
C GLU A 29 1.42 -5.22 -11.57
N ARG A 30 1.99 -4.10 -11.99
CA ARG A 30 3.08 -4.10 -12.95
C ARG A 30 4.29 -4.85 -12.40
N LEU A 31 4.54 -4.70 -11.11
CA LEU A 31 5.67 -5.36 -10.45
C LEU A 31 5.32 -6.78 -10.01
N ARG A 32 4.06 -7.19 -10.22
CA ARG A 32 3.59 -8.54 -9.88
C ARG A 32 3.75 -8.84 -8.41
N LEU A 33 3.40 -7.85 -7.57
CA LEU A 33 3.49 -8.00 -6.14
C LEU A 33 2.14 -8.32 -5.54
N ASP A 34 2.12 -9.24 -4.60
CA ASP A 34 0.91 -9.55 -3.87
C ASP A 34 0.77 -8.54 -2.74
N TYR A 35 -0.44 -8.13 -2.47
CA TYR A 35 -0.70 -7.18 -1.40
C TYR A 35 -2.12 -7.34 -0.89
N ASP A 36 -2.36 -6.89 0.34
CA ASP A 36 -3.67 -6.86 0.92
C ASP A 36 -4.22 -5.46 0.74
N ALA A 37 -5.44 -5.36 0.22
CA ALA A 37 -6.10 -4.06 0.06
C ALA A 37 -7.07 -3.87 1.23
N VAL A 38 -6.97 -2.74 1.90
CA VAL A 38 -7.84 -2.40 3.01
C VAL A 38 -8.68 -1.21 2.59
N ASP A 39 -10.00 -1.34 2.70
CA ASP A 39 -10.92 -0.28 2.31
C ASP A 39 -10.98 0.77 3.41
N ALA A 40 -10.28 1.88 3.18
CA ALA A 40 -10.24 2.95 4.16
C ALA A 40 -11.54 3.72 4.24
N ASP A 41 -12.41 3.61 3.22
CA ASP A 41 -13.69 4.28 3.27
C ASP A 41 -14.69 3.49 4.12
N ALA A 42 -14.48 2.19 4.27
CA ALA A 42 -15.37 1.38 5.09
C ALA A 42 -14.97 1.47 6.55
N ASP A 43 -13.89 0.82 6.94
CA ASP A 43 -13.52 0.84 8.35
C ASP A 43 -12.00 0.92 8.55
N GLY A 44 -11.26 1.18 7.50
CA GLY A 44 -9.80 1.27 7.60
C GLY A 44 -9.27 2.67 7.88
N ARG A 45 -10.16 3.67 7.97
CA ARG A 45 -9.69 5.04 8.09
C ARG A 45 -9.00 5.32 9.42
N GLU A 46 -9.49 4.70 10.49
CA GLU A 46 -8.85 4.88 11.78
C GLU A 46 -7.43 4.33 11.77
N GLU A 47 -7.25 3.22 11.09
CA GLU A 47 -5.93 2.62 10.96
C GLU A 47 -5.00 3.55 10.18
N VAL A 48 -5.52 4.19 9.14
CA VAL A 48 -4.75 5.15 8.34
C VAL A 48 -4.27 6.29 9.23
N ILE A 49 -5.16 6.84 10.05
CA ILE A 49 -4.81 7.93 10.93
C ILE A 49 -3.79 7.48 11.96
N ARG A 50 -3.96 6.30 12.51
CA ARG A 50 -3.04 5.78 13.52
C ARG A 50 -1.65 5.58 12.95
N LEU A 51 -1.56 5.09 11.72
CA LEU A 51 -0.28 4.79 11.11
C LEU A 51 0.42 6.02 10.58
N SER A 52 -0.31 6.96 10.00
CA SER A 52 0.30 8.07 9.31
C SER A 52 0.13 9.43 9.98
N GLY A 53 -0.80 9.51 10.92
CA GLY A 53 -1.10 10.79 11.55
C GLY A 53 -2.00 11.67 10.72
N GLN A 54 -2.52 11.18 9.60
CA GLN A 54 -3.40 11.97 8.74
C GLN A 54 -4.41 11.05 8.08
N ARG A 55 -5.44 11.66 7.51
CA ARG A 55 -6.54 10.89 6.94
C ARG A 55 -6.36 10.55 5.47
N ALA A 56 -5.34 11.07 4.84
CA ALA A 56 -5.18 10.92 3.40
C ALA A 56 -4.82 9.51 2.99
N ILE A 57 -5.32 9.07 1.86
CA ILE A 57 -4.95 7.81 1.23
C ILE A 57 -4.42 8.15 -0.16
N PRO A 58 -3.61 7.31 -0.76
CA PRO A 58 -3.24 5.96 -0.31
C PRO A 58 -2.13 5.95 0.74
N ILE A 59 -2.08 4.89 1.51
CA ILE A 59 -0.98 4.63 2.41
C ILE A 59 -0.60 3.18 2.17
N LEU A 60 0.68 2.91 2.15
CA LEU A 60 1.16 1.55 1.93
C LEU A 60 2.10 1.19 3.08
N THR A 61 1.96 -0.01 3.59
CA THR A 61 2.88 -0.51 4.59
C THR A 61 3.61 -1.71 4.04
N ILE A 62 4.89 -1.81 4.38
CA ILE A 62 5.70 -2.97 4.05
C ILE A 62 6.32 -3.38 5.37
N GLY A 63 5.78 -4.45 5.96
CA GLY A 63 6.18 -4.80 7.31
C GLY A 63 5.83 -3.68 8.24
N GLU A 64 6.82 -3.07 8.87
CA GLU A 64 6.61 -1.96 9.80
C GLU A 64 6.82 -0.60 9.15
N ASP A 65 7.21 -0.56 7.89
CA ASP A 65 7.43 0.70 7.22
C ASP A 65 6.11 1.26 6.72
N VAL A 66 5.87 2.52 6.99
CA VAL A 66 4.66 3.22 6.55
C VAL A 66 5.07 4.26 5.52
N ILE A 67 4.51 4.16 4.33
CA ILE A 67 4.85 5.05 3.23
C ILE A 67 3.59 5.79 2.79
N VAL A 68 3.67 7.11 2.75
CA VAL A 68 2.54 7.94 2.37
C VAL A 68 2.83 8.64 1.05
N ASP A 69 1.75 9.10 0.39
CA ASP A 69 1.86 9.84 -0.84
C ASP A 69 2.16 8.91 -2.03
N SER A 70 1.27 8.93 -3.01
CA SER A 70 1.32 7.97 -4.11
C SER A 70 2.65 8.01 -4.85
N SER A 71 3.21 9.19 -5.08
CA SER A 71 4.47 9.30 -5.80
C SER A 71 5.61 8.67 -5.02
N THR A 72 5.63 8.89 -3.71
CA THR A 72 6.66 8.31 -2.84
C THR A 72 6.48 6.80 -2.76
N ILE A 73 5.23 6.34 -2.67
CA ILE A 73 4.96 4.91 -2.63
C ILE A 73 5.48 4.24 -3.90
N ILE A 74 5.17 4.82 -5.06
CA ILE A 74 5.59 4.24 -6.32
C ILE A 74 7.11 4.22 -6.42
N ARG A 75 7.75 5.30 -6.00
CA ARG A 75 9.20 5.36 -6.05
C ARG A 75 9.83 4.30 -5.15
N GLU A 76 9.27 4.10 -3.94
CA GLU A 76 9.80 3.10 -3.03
C GLU A 76 9.57 1.69 -3.56
N LEU A 77 8.44 1.44 -4.17
CA LEU A 77 8.17 0.13 -4.74
C LEU A 77 9.18 -0.18 -5.85
N ARG A 78 9.47 0.81 -6.68
CA ARG A 78 10.44 0.61 -7.76
C ARG A 78 11.85 0.39 -7.21
N ARG A 79 12.18 1.14 -6.16
CA ARG A 79 13.50 1.00 -5.58
C ARG A 79 13.70 -0.37 -4.96
N ARG A 80 12.66 -0.91 -4.35
CA ARG A 80 12.79 -2.19 -3.63
C ARG A 80 12.56 -3.41 -4.50
N TYR A 81 11.70 -3.31 -5.50
CA TYR A 81 11.23 -4.49 -6.21
C TYR A 81 11.45 -4.47 -7.73
N ALA A 82 11.89 -3.38 -8.28
CA ALA A 82 12.08 -3.33 -9.73
C ALA A 82 13.50 -3.67 -10.16
#